data_7c3a4878be47d544bd8ec91fb3b6cc2a
#
_entry.id   7c3a4878be47d544bd8ec91fb3b6cc2a
#
_cell.length_a   1.000
_cell.length_b   1.000
_cell.length_c   1.000
_cell.angle_alpha   90.00
_cell.angle_beta   90.00
_cell.angle_gamma   90.00
#
_symmetry.space_group_name_H-M   'P 1'
#
loop_
_entity.id
_entity.type
_entity.pdbx_description
1 polymer ?
#
loop_
_entity_poly.entity_id
_entity_poly.type
_entity_poly.pdbx_seq_one_letter_code
_entity_poly.pdbx_strand_id
1 'polypeptide(L)'
;MVMGILELAVILAVLGLFVAAAWALWNALQRGAVGSLPSRQRAELAAAIAGARWVPGHDEVDGVTRVLVRRVYTGLDGRPAVLEERVLETFPAQDPAWEARFTVGMSAARFRCAYLNAEEAQ
;
A
#
# COMPACT_ATOMS: atom_id res chain seq x y z
N MET A 1 9.74 12.42 -53.75
CA MET A 1 8.58 12.21 -52.93
C MET A 1 8.56 13.17 -51.76
N VAL A 2 7.65 14.11 -51.83
CA VAL A 2 7.59 15.16 -50.81
C VAL A 2 6.57 14.82 -49.74
N MET A 3 6.49 13.53 -49.39
CA MET A 3 5.61 13.09 -48.32
C MET A 3 6.31 13.15 -46.96
N GLY A 4 7.35 13.86 -46.85
CA GLY A 4 8.09 13.69 -45.62
C GLY A 4 7.72 14.62 -44.48
N ILE A 5 7.63 15.89 -44.77
CA ILE A 5 7.68 16.87 -43.67
C ILE A 5 6.29 17.16 -43.08
N LEU A 6 5.29 17.33 -43.93
CA LEU A 6 3.91 17.60 -43.47
C LEU A 6 3.26 16.38 -42.81
N GLU A 7 3.41 15.21 -43.39
CA GLU A 7 2.90 13.97 -42.80
C GLU A 7 3.61 13.62 -41.50
N LEU A 8 4.93 13.76 -41.49
CA LEU A 8 5.71 13.52 -40.26
C LEU A 8 5.28 14.48 -39.15
N ALA A 9 5.06 15.75 -39.47
CA ALA A 9 4.62 16.77 -38.52
C ALA A 9 3.21 16.42 -37.98
N VAL A 10 2.29 15.98 -38.83
CA VAL A 10 0.94 15.56 -38.43
C VAL A 10 1.01 14.32 -37.54
N ILE A 11 1.80 13.33 -37.89
CA ILE A 11 1.98 12.11 -37.09
C ILE A 11 2.55 12.44 -35.73
N LEU A 12 3.57 13.28 -35.65
CA LEU A 12 4.18 13.70 -34.38
C LEU A 12 3.20 14.51 -33.54
N ALA A 13 2.38 15.37 -34.14
CA ALA A 13 1.36 16.13 -33.43
C ALA A 13 0.28 15.23 -32.84
N VAL A 14 -0.17 14.23 -33.61
CA VAL A 14 -1.16 13.24 -33.13
C VAL A 14 -0.59 12.39 -32.02
N LEU A 15 0.65 11.89 -32.16
CA LEU A 15 1.33 11.13 -31.12
C LEU A 15 1.52 11.95 -29.85
N GLY A 16 1.89 13.22 -29.98
CA GLY A 16 2.02 14.14 -28.84
C GLY A 16 0.71 14.34 -28.11
N LEU A 17 -0.40 14.45 -28.83
CA LEU A 17 -1.74 14.57 -28.25
C LEU A 17 -2.14 13.30 -27.50
N PHE A 18 -1.88 12.12 -28.04
CA PHE A 18 -2.17 10.86 -27.37
C PHE A 18 -1.35 10.69 -26.09
N VAL A 19 -0.08 11.02 -26.12
CA VAL A 19 0.79 10.95 -24.93
C VAL A 19 0.31 11.94 -23.85
N ALA A 20 -0.02 13.16 -24.24
CA ALA A 20 -0.55 14.16 -23.32
C ALA A 20 -1.89 13.74 -22.70
N ALA A 21 -2.78 13.19 -23.50
CA ALA A 21 -4.08 12.70 -23.02
C ALA A 21 -3.91 11.51 -22.07
N ALA A 22 -3.03 10.56 -22.41
CA ALA A 22 -2.74 9.41 -21.57
C ALA A 22 -2.12 9.85 -20.23
N TRP A 23 -1.20 10.79 -20.28
CA TRP A 23 -0.57 11.33 -19.07
C TRP A 23 -1.56 12.09 -18.18
N ALA A 24 -2.42 12.89 -18.77
CA ALA A 24 -3.47 13.61 -18.06
C ALA A 24 -4.46 12.66 -17.40
N LEU A 25 -4.86 11.59 -18.12
CA LEU A 25 -5.74 10.56 -17.59
C LEU A 25 -5.10 9.81 -16.43
N TRP A 26 -3.82 9.44 -16.58
CA TRP A 26 -3.06 8.78 -15.51
C TRP A 26 -2.97 9.65 -14.26
N ASN A 27 -2.63 10.94 -14.43
CA ASN A 27 -2.59 11.90 -13.34
C ASN A 27 -3.95 12.08 -12.67
N ALA A 28 -5.03 12.15 -13.46
CA ALA A 28 -6.38 12.27 -12.93
C ALA A 28 -6.77 11.03 -12.12
N LEU A 29 -6.39 9.83 -12.58
CA LEU A 29 -6.64 8.58 -11.86
C LEU A 29 -5.86 8.52 -10.55
N GLN A 30 -4.60 8.97 -10.53
CA GLN A 30 -3.81 9.00 -9.31
C GLN A 30 -4.32 10.02 -8.28
N ARG A 31 -4.80 11.16 -8.76
CA ARG A 31 -5.38 12.20 -7.89
C ARG A 31 -6.80 11.88 -7.45
N GLY A 32 -7.51 11.07 -8.25
CA GLY A 32 -8.94 10.86 -8.09
C GLY A 32 -9.36 10.02 -6.90
N ALA A 33 -8.44 9.20 -6.35
CA ALA A 33 -8.80 8.29 -5.27
C ALA A 33 -9.11 9.02 -3.95
N VAL A 34 -8.39 10.11 -3.64
CA VAL A 34 -8.57 10.89 -2.41
C VAL A 34 -9.22 12.23 -2.67
N GLY A 35 -8.87 12.89 -3.80
CA GLY A 35 -9.39 14.20 -4.16
C GLY A 35 -10.86 14.23 -4.58
N SER A 36 -11.44 13.07 -4.94
CA SER A 36 -12.84 12.97 -5.36
C SER A 36 -13.83 12.76 -4.21
N LEU A 37 -13.34 12.50 -2.98
CA LEU A 37 -14.21 12.31 -1.84
C LEU A 37 -14.79 13.64 -1.36
N PRO A 38 -16.07 13.68 -0.96
CA PRO A 38 -16.65 14.84 -0.29
C PRO A 38 -15.86 15.18 0.98
N SER A 39 -15.87 16.46 1.36
CA SER A 39 -15.14 16.95 2.55
C SER A 39 -15.46 16.16 3.80
N ARG A 40 -16.70 15.76 3.99
CA ARG A 40 -17.15 14.96 5.14
C ARG A 40 -16.49 13.58 5.14
N GLN A 41 -16.46 12.90 3.98
CA GLN A 41 -15.82 11.59 3.85
C GLN A 41 -14.30 11.68 4.01
N ARG A 42 -13.67 12.76 3.54
CA ARG A 42 -12.25 12.99 3.78
C ARG A 42 -11.92 13.16 5.26
N ALA A 43 -12.78 13.87 6.00
CA ALA A 43 -12.63 14.03 7.44
C ALA A 43 -12.83 12.70 8.19
N GLU A 44 -13.82 11.91 7.78
CA GLU A 44 -14.06 10.58 8.34
C GLU A 44 -12.89 9.63 8.09
N LEU A 45 -12.34 9.65 6.87
CA LEU A 45 -11.16 8.85 6.52
C LEU A 45 -9.94 9.28 7.32
N ALA A 46 -9.70 10.57 7.45
CA ALA A 46 -8.60 11.10 8.26
C ALA A 46 -8.71 10.67 9.72
N ALA A 47 -9.93 10.70 10.28
CA ALA A 47 -10.18 10.24 11.65
C ALA A 47 -9.95 8.73 11.79
N ALA A 48 -10.37 7.94 10.80
CA ALA A 48 -10.15 6.50 10.78
C ALA A 48 -8.65 6.17 10.74
N ILE A 49 -7.89 6.87 9.91
CA ILE A 49 -6.44 6.70 9.80
C ILE A 49 -5.73 7.12 11.09
N ALA A 50 -6.20 8.19 11.74
CA ALA A 50 -5.66 8.63 13.03
C ALA A 50 -5.86 7.57 14.13
N GLY A 51 -6.92 6.75 14.01
CA GLY A 51 -7.19 5.64 14.91
C GLY A 51 -6.51 4.32 14.54
N ALA A 52 -5.63 4.32 13.54
CA ALA A 52 -4.95 3.12 13.10
C ALA A 52 -4.09 2.51 14.21
N ARG A 53 -3.99 1.19 14.24
CA ARG A 53 -3.26 0.44 15.25
C ARG A 53 -2.35 -0.59 14.61
N TRP A 54 -1.24 -0.87 15.27
CA TRP A 54 -0.32 -1.92 14.87
C TRP A 54 -0.82 -3.27 15.39
N VAL A 55 -0.86 -4.24 14.50
CA VAL A 55 -1.26 -5.62 14.80
C VAL A 55 -0.20 -6.58 14.27
N PRO A 56 0.03 -7.71 14.97
CA PRO A 56 0.94 -8.73 14.46
C PRO A 56 0.28 -9.49 13.32
N GLY A 57 1.10 -9.95 12.39
CA GLY A 57 0.63 -10.74 11.27
C GLY A 57 1.71 -11.66 10.73
N HIS A 58 1.31 -12.53 9.83
CA HIS A 58 2.24 -13.40 9.11
C HIS A 58 1.66 -13.74 7.75
N ASP A 59 2.54 -14.07 6.83
CA ASP A 59 2.16 -14.60 5.53
C ASP A 59 3.26 -15.54 5.01
N GLU A 60 3.01 -16.14 3.88
CA GLU A 60 3.96 -16.98 3.17
C GLU A 60 4.08 -16.48 1.73
N VAL A 61 5.29 -16.22 1.29
CA VAL A 61 5.58 -15.77 -0.08
C VAL A 61 6.74 -16.62 -0.61
N ASP A 62 6.49 -17.32 -1.71
CA ASP A 62 7.51 -18.16 -2.39
C ASP A 62 8.20 -19.16 -1.46
N GLY A 63 7.45 -19.82 -0.59
CA GLY A 63 7.97 -20.81 0.36
C GLY A 63 8.71 -20.22 1.56
N VAL A 64 8.59 -18.91 1.77
CA VAL A 64 9.21 -18.21 2.91
C VAL A 64 8.11 -17.66 3.80
N THR A 65 8.15 -18.03 5.08
CA THR A 65 7.27 -17.47 6.10
C THR A 65 7.80 -16.12 6.54
N ARG A 66 6.93 -15.11 6.55
CA ARG A 66 7.26 -13.77 7.04
C ARG A 66 6.43 -13.47 8.28
N VAL A 67 7.10 -13.05 9.35
CA VAL A 67 6.45 -12.48 10.53
C VAL A 67 6.55 -10.97 10.42
N LEU A 68 5.43 -10.29 10.56
CA LEU A 68 5.35 -8.87 10.30
C LEU A 68 4.40 -8.16 11.25
N VAL A 69 4.50 -6.86 11.30
CA VAL A 69 3.55 -5.98 11.97
C VAL A 69 2.90 -5.08 10.93
N ARG A 70 1.60 -4.88 11.04
CA ARG A 70 0.82 -4.06 10.12
C ARG A 70 0.12 -2.95 10.89
N ARG A 71 0.16 -1.77 10.32
CA ARG A 71 -0.66 -0.66 10.81
C ARG A 71 -1.98 -0.69 10.06
N VAL A 72 -3.06 -0.94 10.79
CA VAL A 72 -4.37 -1.23 10.21
C VAL A 72 -5.39 -0.22 10.74
N TYR A 73 -6.27 0.22 9.86
CA TYR A 73 -7.41 1.04 10.22
C TYR A 73 -8.69 0.44 9.60
N THR A 74 -9.84 0.86 10.10
CA THR A 74 -11.12 0.49 9.50
C THR A 74 -11.48 1.51 8.42
N GLY A 75 -11.59 1.06 7.17
CA GLY A 75 -11.96 1.91 6.05
C GLY A 75 -13.40 2.35 6.12
N LEU A 76 -13.80 3.26 5.23
CA LEU A 76 -15.17 3.78 5.15
C LEU A 76 -16.19 2.70 4.79
N ASP A 77 -15.75 1.62 4.16
CA ASP A 77 -16.56 0.45 3.82
C ASP A 77 -16.71 -0.53 5.00
N GLY A 78 -16.15 -0.23 6.16
CA GLY A 78 -16.15 -1.08 7.34
C GLY A 78 -15.13 -2.21 7.31
N ARG A 79 -14.29 -2.28 6.28
CA ARG A 79 -13.28 -3.33 6.14
C ARG A 79 -11.91 -2.86 6.62
N PRO A 80 -11.09 -3.79 7.17
CA PRO A 80 -9.73 -3.44 7.54
C PRO A 80 -8.91 -3.04 6.31
N ALA A 81 -8.08 -2.01 6.46
CA ALA A 81 -7.16 -1.57 5.44
C ALA A 81 -5.76 -1.38 6.04
N VAL A 82 -4.74 -1.72 5.29
CA VAL A 82 -3.35 -1.67 5.74
C VAL A 82 -2.71 -0.36 5.28
N LEU A 83 -2.20 0.42 6.23
CA LEU A 83 -1.44 1.64 5.94
C LEU A 83 0.03 1.37 5.74
N GLU A 84 0.58 0.51 6.56
CA GLU A 84 2.01 0.24 6.60
C GLU A 84 2.24 -1.20 7.04
N GLU A 85 3.28 -1.80 6.49
CA GLU A 85 3.68 -3.15 6.82
C GLU A 85 5.19 -3.20 7.02
N ARG A 86 5.64 -3.81 8.11
CA ARG A 86 7.06 -4.01 8.39
C ARG A 86 7.33 -5.47 8.64
N VAL A 87 8.25 -6.04 7.89
CA VAL A 87 8.68 -7.43 8.08
C VAL A 87 9.73 -7.46 9.20
N LEU A 88 9.49 -8.28 10.22
CA LEU A 88 10.40 -8.45 11.36
C LEU A 88 11.35 -9.61 11.16
N GLU A 89 10.86 -10.72 10.62
CA GLU A 89 11.64 -11.94 10.45
C GLU A 89 11.12 -12.74 9.27
N THR A 90 12.02 -13.43 8.60
CA THR A 90 11.71 -14.38 7.53
C THR A 90 12.43 -15.69 7.76
N PHE A 91 11.79 -16.81 7.47
CA PHE A 91 12.40 -18.12 7.54
C PHE A 91 11.69 -19.08 6.58
N PRO A 92 12.36 -20.15 6.13
CA PRO A 92 11.75 -21.10 5.21
C PRO A 92 10.51 -21.75 5.82
N ALA A 93 9.43 -21.87 5.04
CA ALA A 93 8.20 -22.55 5.48
C ALA A 93 8.42 -24.03 5.81
N GLN A 94 9.47 -24.64 5.25
CA GLN A 94 9.81 -26.05 5.50
C GLN A 94 10.93 -26.22 6.51
N ASP A 95 11.28 -25.18 7.25
CA ASP A 95 12.29 -25.25 8.31
C ASP A 95 11.85 -26.28 9.38
N PRO A 96 12.73 -27.23 9.77
CA PRO A 96 12.40 -28.18 10.84
C PRO A 96 12.03 -27.52 12.16
N ALA A 97 12.55 -26.32 12.43
CA ALA A 97 12.26 -25.54 13.63
C ALA A 97 11.16 -24.50 13.39
N TRP A 98 10.33 -24.67 12.35
CA TRP A 98 9.33 -23.68 11.93
C TRP A 98 8.41 -23.26 13.09
N GLU A 99 7.85 -24.24 13.83
CA GLU A 99 6.93 -23.95 14.94
C GLU A 99 7.60 -23.10 16.02
N ALA A 100 8.81 -23.46 16.41
CA ALA A 100 9.55 -22.70 17.41
C ALA A 100 9.88 -21.29 16.93
N ARG A 101 10.32 -21.16 15.70
CA ARG A 101 10.63 -19.86 15.10
C ARG A 101 9.37 -18.99 14.92
N PHE A 102 8.28 -19.61 14.51
CA PHE A 102 7.00 -18.92 14.36
C PHE A 102 6.49 -18.39 15.70
N THR A 103 6.51 -19.23 16.74
CA THR A 103 6.07 -18.85 18.09
C THR A 103 6.89 -17.69 18.64
N VAL A 104 8.22 -17.76 18.53
CA VAL A 104 9.11 -16.69 18.96
C VAL A 104 8.89 -15.43 18.14
N GLY A 105 8.77 -15.56 16.82
CA GLY A 105 8.53 -14.43 15.92
C GLY A 105 7.22 -13.71 16.20
N MET A 106 6.15 -14.46 16.40
CA MET A 106 4.83 -13.88 16.71
C MET A 106 4.81 -13.23 18.09
N SER A 107 5.51 -13.81 19.06
CA SER A 107 5.65 -13.18 20.38
C SER A 107 6.40 -11.85 20.28
N ALA A 108 7.50 -11.82 19.52
CA ALA A 108 8.24 -10.58 19.26
C ALA A 108 7.38 -9.54 18.51
N ALA A 109 6.57 -9.99 17.55
CA ALA A 109 5.65 -9.12 16.81
C ALA A 109 4.60 -8.48 17.72
N ARG A 110 4.01 -9.25 18.62
CA ARG A 110 3.04 -8.73 19.61
C ARG A 110 3.68 -7.70 20.52
N PHE A 111 4.88 -7.97 21.00
CA PHE A 111 5.62 -7.02 21.83
C PHE A 111 5.92 -5.74 21.06
N ARG A 112 6.34 -5.85 19.81
CA ARG A 112 6.63 -4.71 18.95
C ARG A 112 5.37 -3.87 18.71
N CYS A 113 4.23 -4.51 18.46
CA CYS A 113 2.95 -3.82 18.30
C CYS A 113 2.54 -3.05 19.55
N ALA A 114 2.70 -3.66 20.72
CA ALA A 114 2.40 -3.00 21.99
C ALA A 114 3.26 -1.75 22.17
N TYR A 115 4.54 -1.86 21.85
CA TYR A 115 5.47 -0.72 21.93
C TYR A 115 5.08 0.40 20.96
N LEU A 116 4.82 0.05 19.69
CA LEU A 116 4.44 1.03 18.67
C LEU A 116 3.12 1.71 18.97
N ASN A 117 2.13 0.96 19.46
CA ASN A 117 0.84 1.52 19.85
C ASN A 117 0.97 2.45 21.06
N ALA A 118 1.83 2.12 22.00
CA ALA A 118 2.10 2.98 23.16
C ALA A 118 2.78 4.29 22.75
N GLU A 119 3.72 4.23 21.80
CA GLU A 119 4.35 5.43 21.24
C GLU A 119 3.33 6.36 20.59
N GLU A 120 2.41 5.82 19.82
CA GLU A 120 1.40 6.62 19.09
C GLU A 120 0.35 7.22 20.02
N ALA A 121 0.14 6.63 21.19
CA ALA A 121 -0.80 7.14 22.19
C ALA A 121 -0.28 8.34 22.99
N GLN A 122 1.00 8.68 22.81
CA GLN A 122 1.60 9.83 23.49
C GLN A 122 1.36 11.13 22.67
#